data_b627780469e47636c1e79d618c5ca788
#
_entry.id   b627780469e47636c1e79d618c5ca788
#
_cell.length_a   1.000
_cell.length_b   1.000
_cell.length_c   1.000
_cell.angle_alpha   90.00
_cell.angle_beta   90.00
_cell.angle_gamma   90.00
#
_symmetry.space_group_name_H-M   'P 1'
#
loop_
_entity.id
_entity.type
_entity.pdbx_description
1 polymer ?
#
loop_
_entity_poly.entity_id
_entity_poly.type
_entity_poly.pdbx_seq_one_letter_code
_entity_poly.pdbx_strand_id
1 'polypeptide(L)'
;MRLGVCGMVPGDFRTITPQHLHMVRDMGLTGAAFHGVGDQLFDVQTAECEKVRDIFAQIGMDLPQFGIAYGECLFDYQADIRAHIVRKIGRGIEVARELNAHTCLIRTGSLNPAGSYSPCKENFLPESKERLIETLKKVATKAEAEGVTIVIETHALTIMGSPETNREIIAAVDSDRIGVVMDYVNHFQSMQQVYDSTQRLNHIFDYMGPISPVGHCKDIRVKSGLVLHIDEEVPGEGELDMVTALQRWHDLEPSGYMLLEHLSSERYPQAAANVQRICADAGIEIH
;
A
#
# COMPACT_ATOMS: atom_id res chain seq x y z
N MET A 1 1.57 -16.33 6.96
CA MET A 1 1.12 -14.94 6.69
C MET A 1 -0.38 -14.85 6.74
N ARG A 2 -0.93 -13.63 6.75
CA ARG A 2 -2.38 -13.39 6.69
C ARG A 2 -2.79 -12.77 5.37
N LEU A 3 -4.01 -13.05 4.91
CA LEU A 3 -4.55 -12.48 3.68
C LEU A 3 -5.69 -11.50 4.01
N GLY A 4 -5.77 -10.43 3.22
CA GLY A 4 -6.83 -9.44 3.29
C GLY A 4 -7.12 -8.80 1.93
N VAL A 5 -7.98 -7.80 1.94
CA VAL A 5 -8.33 -7.02 0.75
C VAL A 5 -8.15 -5.53 0.98
N CYS A 6 -7.89 -4.78 -0.10
CA CYS A 6 -7.98 -3.33 -0.14
C CYS A 6 -8.96 -2.94 -1.25
N GLY A 7 -9.97 -2.12 -0.93
CA GLY A 7 -10.92 -1.59 -1.92
C GLY A 7 -12.26 -2.32 -2.06
N MET A 8 -12.54 -3.36 -1.27
CA MET A 8 -13.86 -4.02 -1.23
C MET A 8 -14.87 -3.36 -0.28
N VAL A 9 -14.38 -2.64 0.72
CA VAL A 9 -15.24 -1.91 1.66
C VAL A 9 -15.39 -0.45 1.25
N PRO A 10 -16.46 0.25 1.68
CA PRO A 10 -16.68 1.64 1.31
C PRO A 10 -15.48 2.55 1.61
N GLY A 11 -15.12 3.44 0.67
CA GLY A 11 -14.08 4.44 0.88
C GLY A 11 -14.43 5.46 1.98
N ASP A 12 -15.72 5.81 2.14
CA ASP A 12 -16.17 6.47 3.37
C ASP A 12 -16.39 5.41 4.45
N PHE A 13 -15.36 5.20 5.27
CA PHE A 13 -15.36 4.18 6.32
C PHE A 13 -16.52 4.33 7.31
N ARG A 14 -17.07 5.53 7.48
CA ARG A 14 -18.23 5.79 8.36
C ARG A 14 -19.48 5.04 7.91
N THR A 15 -19.52 4.59 6.66
CA THR A 15 -20.61 3.80 6.07
C THR A 15 -20.36 2.30 6.09
N ILE A 16 -19.21 1.84 6.61
CA ILE A 16 -18.92 0.41 6.76
C ILE A 16 -19.94 -0.24 7.70
N THR A 17 -20.43 -1.41 7.28
CA THR A 17 -21.37 -2.23 8.02
C THR A 17 -20.82 -3.63 8.24
N PRO A 18 -21.34 -4.42 9.20
CA PRO A 18 -20.95 -5.81 9.35
C PRO A 18 -21.05 -6.64 8.07
N GLN A 19 -22.05 -6.35 7.21
CA GLN A 19 -22.25 -7.05 5.94
C GLN A 19 -21.04 -6.92 5.00
N HIS A 20 -20.42 -5.75 4.93
CA HIS A 20 -19.21 -5.55 4.12
C HIS A 20 -18.05 -6.44 4.57
N LEU A 21 -17.87 -6.59 5.88
CA LEU A 21 -16.80 -7.42 6.44
C LEU A 21 -17.12 -8.93 6.34
N HIS A 22 -18.40 -9.32 6.45
CA HIS A 22 -18.79 -10.69 6.20
C HIS A 22 -18.45 -11.15 4.79
N MET A 23 -18.68 -10.31 3.76
CA MET A 23 -18.31 -10.65 2.38
C MET A 23 -16.81 -10.91 2.24
N VAL A 24 -15.96 -10.19 2.94
CA VAL A 24 -14.52 -10.42 2.95
C VAL A 24 -14.17 -11.71 3.69
N ARG A 25 -14.75 -11.93 4.87
CA ARG A 25 -14.53 -13.11 5.69
C ARG A 25 -15.00 -14.41 5.00
N ASP A 26 -16.09 -14.35 4.25
CA ASP A 26 -16.64 -15.51 3.52
C ASP A 26 -15.70 -15.99 2.39
N MET A 27 -14.73 -15.19 1.99
CA MET A 27 -13.62 -15.59 1.10
C MET A 27 -12.44 -16.23 1.85
N GLY A 28 -12.53 -16.42 3.18
CA GLY A 28 -11.43 -16.94 4.00
C GLY A 28 -10.33 -15.90 4.30
N LEU A 29 -10.64 -14.60 4.21
CA LEU A 29 -9.70 -13.52 4.46
C LEU A 29 -9.96 -12.90 5.83
N THR A 30 -8.89 -12.43 6.49
CA THR A 30 -8.94 -11.96 7.88
C THR A 30 -8.72 -10.45 8.04
N GLY A 31 -8.45 -9.72 6.95
CA GLY A 31 -8.21 -8.28 6.96
C GLY A 31 -8.94 -7.54 5.87
N ALA A 32 -9.41 -6.33 6.18
CA ALA A 32 -9.98 -5.41 5.21
C ALA A 32 -9.35 -4.02 5.37
N ALA A 33 -8.86 -3.46 4.27
CA ALA A 33 -8.24 -2.15 4.21
C ALA A 33 -9.08 -1.20 3.34
N PHE A 34 -8.98 0.09 3.60
CA PHE A 34 -9.71 1.12 2.86
C PHE A 34 -8.95 2.44 2.83
N HIS A 35 -9.32 3.29 1.89
CA HIS A 35 -8.85 4.67 1.81
C HIS A 35 -9.85 5.61 2.47
N GLY A 36 -9.33 6.64 3.14
CA GLY A 36 -10.15 7.58 3.88
C GLY A 36 -10.83 8.64 3.02
N VAL A 37 -11.55 9.49 3.67
CA VAL A 37 -12.59 10.41 3.18
C VAL A 37 -12.07 11.72 2.56
N GLY A 38 -10.82 11.79 2.13
CA GLY A 38 -10.26 12.99 1.49
C GLY A 38 -10.27 14.22 2.42
N ASP A 39 -10.78 15.34 1.93
CA ASP A 39 -10.80 16.60 2.71
C ASP A 39 -11.72 16.55 3.94
N GLN A 40 -12.71 15.65 3.97
CA GLN A 40 -13.55 15.42 5.14
C GLN A 40 -12.79 14.79 6.32
N LEU A 41 -11.52 14.43 6.14
CA LEU A 41 -10.68 13.86 7.20
C LEU A 41 -10.61 14.77 8.44
N PHE A 42 -10.62 16.09 8.24
CA PHE A 42 -10.61 17.05 9.33
C PHE A 42 -11.92 17.08 10.15
N ASP A 43 -13.03 16.62 9.58
CA ASP A 43 -14.35 16.59 10.20
C ASP A 43 -14.65 15.26 10.93
N VAL A 44 -13.77 14.24 10.73
CA VAL A 44 -13.94 12.92 11.37
C VAL A 44 -13.95 13.05 12.88
N GLN A 45 -14.98 12.46 13.52
CA GLN A 45 -15.11 12.42 14.96
C GLN A 45 -14.61 11.09 15.53
N THR A 46 -14.02 11.12 16.72
CA THR A 46 -13.54 9.91 17.42
C THR A 46 -14.61 8.84 17.54
N ALA A 47 -15.86 9.22 17.83
CA ALA A 47 -16.98 8.27 17.94
C ALA A 47 -17.29 7.52 16.62
N GLU A 48 -16.99 8.13 15.45
CA GLU A 48 -17.13 7.47 14.16
C GLU A 48 -16.06 6.39 13.98
N CYS A 49 -14.83 6.68 14.39
CA CYS A 49 -13.73 5.72 14.38
C CYS A 49 -13.99 4.55 15.35
N GLU A 50 -14.45 4.85 16.56
CA GLU A 50 -14.82 3.83 17.56
C GLU A 50 -15.89 2.89 17.04
N LYS A 51 -16.95 3.42 16.43
CA LYS A 51 -18.01 2.61 15.81
C LYS A 51 -17.45 1.63 14.77
N VAL A 52 -16.55 2.09 13.90
CA VAL A 52 -15.97 1.23 12.86
C VAL A 52 -15.04 0.20 13.47
N ARG A 53 -14.19 0.59 14.41
CA ARG A 53 -13.34 -0.33 15.17
C ARG A 53 -14.15 -1.44 15.85
N ASP A 54 -15.28 -1.09 16.45
CA ASP A 54 -16.16 -2.05 17.10
C ASP A 54 -16.79 -3.03 16.10
N ILE A 55 -17.15 -2.57 14.89
CA ILE A 55 -17.64 -3.45 13.80
C ILE A 55 -16.56 -4.45 13.42
N PHE A 56 -15.31 -4.01 13.21
CA PHE A 56 -14.19 -4.90 12.89
C PHE A 56 -13.97 -5.94 14.00
N ALA A 57 -13.94 -5.50 15.25
CA ALA A 57 -13.77 -6.38 16.43
C ALA A 57 -14.90 -7.40 16.56
N GLN A 58 -16.16 -7.00 16.37
CA GLN A 58 -17.33 -7.90 16.43
C GLN A 58 -17.28 -9.01 15.38
N ILE A 59 -16.76 -8.71 14.20
CA ILE A 59 -16.63 -9.68 13.11
C ILE A 59 -15.34 -10.51 13.24
N GLY A 60 -14.38 -10.09 14.07
CA GLY A 60 -13.07 -10.72 14.18
C GLY A 60 -12.19 -10.46 12.97
N MET A 61 -12.27 -9.25 12.41
CA MET A 61 -11.47 -8.79 11.27
C MET A 61 -10.45 -7.76 11.74
N ASP A 62 -9.27 -7.77 11.13
CA ASP A 62 -8.27 -6.73 11.32
C ASP A 62 -8.43 -5.60 10.29
N LEU A 63 -7.93 -4.41 10.66
CA LEU A 63 -7.69 -3.30 9.75
C LEU A 63 -6.19 -3.17 9.47
N PRO A 64 -5.63 -3.89 8.47
CA PRO A 64 -4.20 -3.89 8.20
C PRO A 64 -3.68 -2.55 7.73
N GLN A 65 -4.51 -1.79 7.01
CA GLN A 65 -4.10 -0.54 6.40
C GLN A 65 -5.27 0.44 6.30
N PHE A 66 -5.04 1.68 6.73
CA PHE A 66 -5.90 2.83 6.48
C PHE A 66 -5.17 3.79 5.55
N GLY A 67 -5.71 4.08 4.36
CA GLY A 67 -5.12 4.98 3.39
C GLY A 67 -5.66 6.40 3.50
N ILE A 68 -4.79 7.42 3.43
CA ILE A 68 -5.21 8.82 3.39
C ILE A 68 -5.38 9.24 1.93
N ALA A 69 -6.59 9.69 1.56
CA ALA A 69 -6.87 10.19 0.22
C ALA A 69 -6.49 11.68 0.11
N TYR A 70 -5.62 12.02 -0.83
CA TYR A 70 -5.23 13.40 -1.18
C TYR A 70 -4.59 13.45 -2.57
N GLY A 71 -4.50 14.65 -3.14
CA GLY A 71 -3.90 14.88 -4.46
C GLY A 71 -2.61 15.70 -4.43
N GLU A 72 -2.22 16.22 -3.26
CA GLU A 72 -1.05 17.08 -3.08
C GLU A 72 0.26 16.30 -3.21
N CYS A 73 1.33 16.99 -3.64
CA CYS A 73 2.67 16.44 -3.78
C CYS A 73 3.51 16.73 -2.50
N LEU A 74 4.09 15.68 -1.90
CA LEU A 74 4.92 15.80 -0.68
C LEU A 74 6.22 16.57 -0.91
N PHE A 75 6.64 16.70 -2.15
CA PHE A 75 7.86 17.42 -2.54
C PHE A 75 7.58 18.61 -3.46
N ASP A 76 6.36 19.18 -3.39
CA ASP A 76 5.97 20.39 -4.11
C ASP A 76 7.01 21.52 -3.93
N TYR A 77 7.14 22.38 -4.93
CA TYR A 77 8.00 23.55 -4.86
C TYR A 77 7.55 24.52 -3.76
N GLN A 78 6.25 24.65 -3.55
CA GLN A 78 5.63 25.57 -2.62
C GLN A 78 5.64 24.98 -1.19
N ALA A 79 6.29 25.68 -0.28
CA ALA A 79 6.43 25.25 1.11
C ALA A 79 5.10 25.19 1.87
N ASP A 80 4.15 26.05 1.52
CA ASP A 80 2.81 26.10 2.10
C ASP A 80 1.95 24.89 1.69
N ILE A 81 2.08 24.39 0.45
CA ILE A 81 1.46 23.14 0.01
C ILE A 81 2.04 21.97 0.81
N ARG A 82 3.37 21.89 0.94
CA ARG A 82 4.00 20.85 1.77
C ARG A 82 3.59 20.95 3.24
N ALA A 83 3.44 22.13 3.79
CA ALA A 83 2.96 22.31 5.16
C ALA A 83 1.48 21.93 5.32
N HIS A 84 0.65 22.20 4.31
CA HIS A 84 -0.77 21.79 4.31
C HIS A 84 -0.89 20.26 4.32
N ILE A 85 -0.17 19.57 3.41
CA ILE A 85 -0.26 18.11 3.34
C ILE A 85 0.30 17.42 4.61
N VAL A 86 1.34 17.96 5.23
CA VAL A 86 1.83 17.47 6.54
C VAL A 86 0.72 17.54 7.61
N ARG A 87 -0.05 18.64 7.65
CA ARG A 87 -1.19 18.73 8.59
C ARG A 87 -2.29 17.72 8.27
N LYS A 88 -2.63 17.53 6.97
CA LYS A 88 -3.62 16.53 6.53
C LYS A 88 -3.16 15.12 6.90
N ILE A 89 -1.92 14.76 6.63
CA ILE A 89 -1.34 13.47 7.03
C ILE A 89 -1.34 13.34 8.57
N GLY A 90 -0.99 14.41 9.28
CA GLY A 90 -1.06 14.43 10.75
C GLY A 90 -2.46 14.07 11.30
N ARG A 91 -3.52 14.63 10.70
CA ARG A 91 -4.90 14.24 11.06
C ARG A 91 -5.21 12.79 10.69
N GLY A 92 -4.73 12.34 9.52
CA GLY A 92 -4.90 10.94 9.10
C GLY A 92 -4.21 9.94 10.04
N ILE A 93 -3.04 10.31 10.58
CA ILE A 93 -2.34 9.51 11.61
C ILE A 93 -3.20 9.37 12.88
N GLU A 94 -3.83 10.46 13.34
CA GLU A 94 -4.74 10.43 14.48
C GLU A 94 -5.95 9.51 14.21
N VAL A 95 -6.55 9.63 13.03
CA VAL A 95 -7.67 8.75 12.61
C VAL A 95 -7.22 7.29 12.53
N ALA A 96 -6.05 6.99 11.96
CA ALA A 96 -5.50 5.64 11.91
C ALA A 96 -5.33 5.02 13.30
N ARG A 97 -4.84 5.81 14.28
CA ARG A 97 -4.75 5.39 15.68
C ARG A 97 -6.13 5.13 16.28
N GLU A 98 -7.09 6.05 16.08
CA GLU A 98 -8.46 5.92 16.59
C GLU A 98 -9.19 4.70 16.02
N LEU A 99 -8.94 4.37 14.73
CA LEU A 99 -9.42 3.16 14.07
C LEU A 99 -8.70 1.87 14.51
N ASN A 100 -7.57 1.97 15.21
CA ASN A 100 -6.66 0.86 15.50
C ASN A 100 -6.13 0.18 14.24
N ALA A 101 -5.82 0.95 13.20
CA ALA A 101 -5.20 0.43 11.98
C ALA A 101 -3.74 0.02 12.25
N HIS A 102 -3.31 -1.11 11.65
CA HIS A 102 -1.91 -1.56 11.81
C HIS A 102 -0.95 -0.60 11.12
N THR A 103 -1.32 -0.08 9.95
CA THR A 103 -0.53 0.88 9.18
C THR A 103 -1.40 2.01 8.62
N CYS A 104 -0.77 3.16 8.37
CA CYS A 104 -1.41 4.30 7.71
C CYS A 104 -0.71 4.57 6.38
N LEU A 105 -1.42 4.40 5.27
CA LEU A 105 -0.85 4.55 3.92
C LEU A 105 -0.90 5.99 3.44
N ILE A 106 0.22 6.42 2.88
CA ILE A 106 0.38 7.69 2.17
C ILE A 106 1.01 7.48 0.79
N ARG A 107 1.00 8.53 -0.03
CA ARG A 107 1.63 8.57 -1.37
C ARG A 107 2.55 9.76 -1.48
N THR A 108 3.59 9.66 -2.32
CA THR A 108 4.50 10.79 -2.55
C THR A 108 3.84 11.91 -3.35
N GLY A 109 2.89 11.58 -4.21
CA GLY A 109 2.38 12.51 -5.22
C GLY A 109 3.36 12.69 -6.39
N SER A 110 3.08 13.69 -7.23
CA SER A 110 3.89 14.04 -8.40
C SER A 110 3.86 15.55 -8.63
N LEU A 111 4.92 16.11 -9.22
CA LEU A 111 4.94 17.48 -9.73
C LEU A 111 4.15 17.65 -11.02
N ASN A 112 3.69 16.56 -11.63
CA ASN A 112 2.83 16.62 -12.79
C ASN A 112 1.39 16.96 -12.36
N PRO A 113 0.78 18.03 -12.90
CA PRO A 113 -0.57 18.42 -12.52
C PRO A 113 -1.67 17.42 -12.91
N ALA A 114 -1.35 16.40 -13.70
CA ALA A 114 -2.31 15.36 -14.09
C ALA A 114 -2.59 14.36 -12.94
N GLY A 115 -1.85 14.39 -11.82
CA GLY A 115 -2.13 13.61 -10.62
C GLY A 115 -0.95 12.80 -10.09
N SER A 116 -1.19 12.16 -8.96
CA SER A 116 -0.16 11.53 -8.12
C SER A 116 0.68 10.45 -8.81
N TYR A 117 0.12 9.77 -9.80
CA TYR A 117 0.81 8.69 -10.55
C TYR A 117 1.27 9.12 -11.94
N SER A 118 1.27 10.42 -12.22
CA SER A 118 1.67 10.94 -13.53
C SER A 118 3.18 11.18 -13.58
N PRO A 119 3.89 10.60 -14.56
CA PRO A 119 5.34 10.77 -14.67
C PRO A 119 5.70 12.20 -15.03
N CYS A 120 6.81 12.68 -14.48
CA CYS A 120 7.36 13.99 -14.71
C CYS A 120 8.88 13.93 -14.45
N LYS A 121 9.69 14.48 -15.34
CA LYS A 121 11.16 14.43 -15.18
C LYS A 121 11.63 15.18 -13.93
N GLU A 122 10.89 16.18 -13.51
CA GLU A 122 11.17 17.00 -12.32
C GLU A 122 11.02 16.19 -11.02
N ASN A 123 10.25 15.10 -11.03
CA ASN A 123 10.15 14.18 -9.88
C ASN A 123 11.51 13.57 -9.51
N PHE A 124 12.40 13.38 -10.50
CA PHE A 124 13.67 12.66 -10.33
C PHE A 124 14.87 13.58 -10.07
N LEU A 125 14.64 14.89 -9.87
CA LEU A 125 15.70 15.82 -9.53
C LEU A 125 16.18 15.63 -8.08
N PRO A 126 17.49 15.85 -7.80
CA PRO A 126 18.03 15.77 -6.44
C PRO A 126 17.26 16.65 -5.44
N GLU A 127 16.89 17.86 -5.82
CA GLU A 127 16.16 18.82 -4.99
C GLU A 127 14.75 18.34 -4.65
N SER A 128 14.13 17.54 -5.52
CA SER A 128 12.83 16.89 -5.28
C SER A 128 12.97 15.83 -4.20
N LYS A 129 14.05 15.05 -4.26
CA LYS A 129 14.35 14.04 -3.23
C LYS A 129 14.63 14.69 -1.87
N GLU A 130 15.41 15.77 -1.84
CA GLU A 130 15.68 16.52 -0.61
C GLU A 130 14.38 17.05 0.02
N ARG A 131 13.49 17.68 -0.77
CA ARG A 131 12.19 18.17 -0.29
C ARG A 131 11.30 17.04 0.22
N LEU A 132 11.30 15.87 -0.45
CA LEU A 132 10.56 14.72 0.01
C LEU A 132 11.04 14.25 1.40
N ILE A 133 12.36 14.09 1.57
CA ILE A 133 12.97 13.66 2.83
C ILE A 133 12.64 14.65 3.94
N GLU A 134 12.75 15.97 3.69
CA GLU A 134 12.38 17.00 4.68
C GLU A 134 10.91 16.89 5.11
N THR A 135 10.02 16.65 4.14
CA THR A 135 8.58 16.50 4.42
C THR A 135 8.29 15.23 5.20
N LEU A 136 8.90 14.10 4.81
CA LEU A 136 8.75 12.81 5.50
C LEU A 136 9.27 12.86 6.94
N LYS A 137 10.36 13.59 7.24
CA LYS A 137 10.83 13.80 8.61
C LYS A 137 9.79 14.49 9.51
N LYS A 138 9.02 15.43 8.94
CA LYS A 138 7.92 16.08 9.68
C LYS A 138 6.76 15.13 9.91
N VAL A 139 6.45 14.27 8.93
CA VAL A 139 5.45 13.20 9.07
C VAL A 139 5.91 12.18 10.11
N ALA A 140 7.19 11.78 10.08
CA ALA A 140 7.79 10.85 11.04
C ALA A 140 7.63 11.32 12.49
N THR A 141 7.93 12.58 12.76
CA THR A 141 7.76 13.17 14.10
C THR A 141 6.33 13.00 14.63
N LYS A 142 5.31 13.19 13.77
CA LYS A 142 3.90 12.96 14.17
C LYS A 142 3.58 11.48 14.34
N ALA A 143 4.07 10.63 13.43
CA ALA A 143 3.88 9.19 13.48
C ALA A 143 4.46 8.56 14.76
N GLU A 144 5.66 9.01 15.15
CA GLU A 144 6.33 8.61 16.40
C GLU A 144 5.53 9.03 17.63
N ALA A 145 5.05 10.28 17.66
CA ALA A 145 4.28 10.81 18.78
C ALA A 145 2.96 10.05 18.98
N GLU A 146 2.32 9.59 17.89
CA GLU A 146 1.05 8.85 17.93
C GLU A 146 1.23 7.32 17.98
N GLY A 147 2.45 6.82 17.82
CA GLY A 147 2.76 5.39 17.78
C GLY A 147 2.24 4.66 16.55
N VAL A 148 1.97 5.38 15.45
CA VAL A 148 1.42 4.85 14.20
C VAL A 148 2.53 4.59 13.19
N THR A 149 2.48 3.46 12.48
CA THR A 149 3.40 3.16 11.39
C THR A 149 2.83 3.69 10.07
N ILE A 150 3.59 4.55 9.41
CA ILE A 150 3.29 5.06 8.07
C ILE A 150 3.91 4.14 7.03
N VAL A 151 3.16 3.82 6.00
CA VAL A 151 3.66 3.13 4.82
C VAL A 151 3.45 3.98 3.57
N ILE A 152 4.45 4.05 2.72
CA ILE A 152 4.41 4.82 1.48
C ILE A 152 4.16 3.83 0.34
N GLU A 153 3.08 4.05 -0.41
CA GLU A 153 2.89 3.36 -1.69
C GLU A 153 3.85 3.98 -2.71
N THR A 154 4.76 3.16 -3.23
CA THR A 154 5.82 3.58 -4.13
C THR A 154 5.57 3.05 -5.54
N HIS A 155 6.06 3.77 -6.56
CA HIS A 155 5.68 3.48 -7.94
C HIS A 155 6.76 3.89 -8.92
N ALA A 156 7.04 3.05 -9.92
CA ALA A 156 8.07 3.31 -10.96
C ALA A 156 7.91 4.65 -11.70
N LEU A 157 6.69 5.22 -11.70
CA LEU A 157 6.40 6.50 -12.35
C LEU A 157 6.67 7.72 -11.47
N THR A 158 7.02 7.54 -10.20
CA THR A 158 7.20 8.62 -9.21
C THR A 158 8.62 8.68 -8.69
N ILE A 159 8.87 9.60 -7.74
CA ILE A 159 10.19 9.83 -7.15
C ILE A 159 10.76 8.60 -6.42
N MET A 160 9.92 7.79 -5.80
CA MET A 160 10.28 6.52 -5.16
C MET A 160 10.10 5.38 -6.15
N GLY A 161 10.78 5.47 -7.30
CA GLY A 161 10.54 4.63 -8.48
C GLY A 161 11.37 3.36 -8.56
N SER A 162 12.29 3.13 -7.64
CA SER A 162 13.08 1.88 -7.59
C SER A 162 13.25 1.37 -6.17
N PRO A 163 13.45 0.05 -6.00
CA PRO A 163 13.72 -0.54 -4.68
C PRO A 163 14.90 0.12 -3.95
N GLU A 164 15.96 0.46 -4.68
CA GLU A 164 17.16 1.11 -4.14
C GLU A 164 16.84 2.53 -3.63
N THR A 165 16.13 3.31 -4.45
CA THR A 165 15.72 4.68 -4.07
C THR A 165 14.78 4.66 -2.86
N ASN A 166 13.89 3.68 -2.78
CA ASN A 166 13.00 3.51 -1.63
C ASN A 166 13.80 3.30 -0.35
N ARG A 167 14.74 2.36 -0.37
CA ARG A 167 15.61 2.09 0.77
C ARG A 167 16.47 3.31 1.15
N GLU A 168 17.03 4.02 0.16
CA GLU A 168 17.82 5.23 0.38
C GLU A 168 17.00 6.32 1.08
N ILE A 169 15.78 6.60 0.60
CA ILE A 169 14.92 7.64 1.17
C ILE A 169 14.47 7.27 2.59
N ILE A 170 14.04 6.03 2.82
CA ILE A 170 13.63 5.57 4.15
C ILE A 170 14.81 5.67 5.14
N ALA A 171 16.01 5.26 4.74
CA ALA A 171 17.20 5.41 5.57
C ALA A 171 17.55 6.89 5.87
N ALA A 172 17.34 7.80 4.91
CA ALA A 172 17.59 9.23 5.10
C ALA A 172 16.52 9.93 5.98
N VAL A 173 15.30 9.38 6.04
CA VAL A 173 14.25 9.83 6.98
C VAL A 173 14.61 9.46 8.41
N ASP A 174 15.23 8.29 8.63
CA ASP A 174 15.76 7.82 9.91
C ASP A 174 14.68 7.70 10.99
N SER A 175 13.61 6.96 10.70
CA SER A 175 12.51 6.71 11.63
C SER A 175 11.95 5.30 11.46
N ASP A 176 11.80 4.56 12.56
CA ASP A 176 11.20 3.22 12.60
C ASP A 176 9.67 3.24 12.34
N ARG A 177 9.09 4.44 12.24
CA ARG A 177 7.65 4.62 11.95
C ARG A 177 7.35 4.94 10.50
N ILE A 178 8.35 4.97 9.63
CA ILE A 178 8.18 5.20 8.19
C ILE A 178 8.73 4.01 7.42
N GLY A 179 7.86 3.36 6.67
CA GLY A 179 8.20 2.25 5.76
C GLY A 179 7.54 2.42 4.40
N VAL A 180 7.56 1.35 3.61
CA VAL A 180 6.88 1.28 2.31
C VAL A 180 5.90 0.11 2.28
N VAL A 181 4.96 0.13 1.35
CA VAL A 181 4.18 -1.05 1.01
C VAL A 181 5.03 -1.97 0.13
N MET A 182 5.05 -3.27 0.41
CA MET A 182 5.58 -4.26 -0.52
C MET A 182 4.61 -4.45 -1.69
N ASP A 183 4.53 -3.46 -2.56
CA ASP A 183 3.78 -3.53 -3.82
C ASP A 183 4.77 -3.79 -4.96
N TYR A 184 5.16 -5.05 -5.09
CA TYR A 184 6.24 -5.45 -6.00
C TYR A 184 5.91 -5.18 -7.47
N VAL A 185 4.64 -5.24 -7.88
CA VAL A 185 4.27 -5.01 -9.30
C VAL A 185 4.56 -3.58 -9.74
N ASN A 186 4.48 -2.61 -8.84
CA ASN A 186 4.76 -1.21 -9.11
C ASN A 186 6.23 -0.95 -9.50
N HIS A 187 7.11 -1.95 -9.38
CA HIS A 187 8.54 -1.84 -9.69
C HIS A 187 8.98 -2.66 -10.92
N PHE A 188 8.05 -3.23 -11.67
CA PHE A 188 8.35 -3.84 -12.95
C PHE A 188 8.34 -2.78 -14.07
N GLN A 189 9.40 -2.74 -14.87
CA GLN A 189 9.64 -1.67 -15.85
C GLN A 189 9.92 -2.19 -17.25
N SER A 190 9.99 -3.50 -17.45
CA SER A 190 10.28 -4.10 -18.76
C SER A 190 9.71 -5.49 -18.89
N MET A 191 9.48 -5.90 -20.14
CA MET A 191 9.08 -7.26 -20.50
C MET A 191 10.06 -8.32 -19.97
N GLN A 192 11.36 -8.05 -20.03
CA GLN A 192 12.39 -8.96 -19.54
C GLN A 192 12.26 -9.20 -18.03
N GLN A 193 11.94 -8.15 -17.26
CA GLN A 193 11.71 -8.31 -15.83
C GLN A 193 10.47 -9.18 -15.53
N VAL A 194 9.42 -9.08 -16.36
CA VAL A 194 8.21 -9.93 -16.21
C VAL A 194 8.56 -11.38 -16.51
N TYR A 195 9.29 -11.65 -17.60
CA TYR A 195 9.67 -13.01 -17.99
C TYR A 195 10.72 -13.65 -17.08
N ASP A 196 11.53 -12.84 -16.40
CA ASP A 196 12.48 -13.27 -15.35
C ASP A 196 12.01 -12.79 -13.97
N SER A 197 10.72 -12.99 -13.70
CA SER A 197 10.06 -12.43 -12.50
C SER A 197 10.64 -12.96 -11.20
N THR A 198 11.10 -14.21 -11.14
CA THR A 198 11.77 -14.77 -9.94
C THR A 198 12.97 -13.92 -9.54
N GLN A 199 13.87 -13.59 -10.48
CA GLN A 199 15.04 -12.76 -10.21
C GLN A 199 14.62 -11.34 -9.79
N ARG A 200 13.65 -10.74 -10.50
CA ARG A 200 13.19 -9.40 -10.23
C ARG A 200 12.49 -9.29 -8.87
N LEU A 201 11.65 -10.24 -8.52
CA LEU A 201 10.99 -10.33 -7.21
C LEU A 201 12.02 -10.44 -6.09
N ASN A 202 12.99 -11.35 -6.20
CA ASN A 202 14.05 -11.47 -5.20
C ASN A 202 14.78 -10.14 -4.99
N HIS A 203 15.15 -9.45 -6.07
CA HIS A 203 15.79 -8.13 -5.98
C HIS A 203 14.90 -7.10 -5.26
N ILE A 204 13.60 -7.02 -5.58
CA ILE A 204 12.66 -6.11 -4.91
C ILE A 204 12.57 -6.43 -3.42
N PHE A 205 12.42 -7.71 -3.07
CA PHE A 205 12.32 -8.15 -1.68
C PHE A 205 13.61 -7.94 -0.87
N ASP A 206 14.78 -8.06 -1.49
CA ASP A 206 16.08 -7.80 -0.82
C ASP A 206 16.23 -6.33 -0.39
N TYR A 207 15.69 -5.40 -1.18
CA TYR A 207 15.76 -3.97 -0.87
C TYR A 207 14.58 -3.46 -0.03
N MET A 208 13.37 -3.83 -0.43
CA MET A 208 12.14 -3.29 0.18
C MET A 208 11.64 -4.15 1.35
N GLY A 209 11.89 -5.46 1.37
CA GLY A 209 11.40 -6.36 2.43
C GLY A 209 11.66 -5.84 3.83
N PRO A 210 12.91 -5.49 4.20
CA PRO A 210 13.23 -5.01 5.55
C PRO A 210 12.55 -3.70 5.97
N ILE A 211 11.90 -2.99 5.05
CA ILE A 211 11.23 -1.71 5.30
C ILE A 211 9.73 -1.75 4.96
N SER A 212 9.16 -2.95 4.79
CA SER A 212 7.76 -3.14 4.36
C SER A 212 6.96 -3.92 5.41
N PRO A 213 6.15 -3.26 6.24
CA PRO A 213 5.31 -3.92 7.26
C PRO A 213 3.97 -4.45 6.72
N VAL A 214 3.61 -4.17 5.47
CA VAL A 214 2.40 -4.65 4.79
C VAL A 214 2.68 -4.85 3.32
N GLY A 215 2.03 -5.84 2.68
CA GLY A 215 2.16 -6.11 1.26
C GLY A 215 0.84 -5.99 0.49
N HIS A 216 0.95 -5.71 -0.81
CA HIS A 216 -0.15 -5.79 -1.78
C HIS A 216 0.09 -6.96 -2.73
N CYS A 217 -0.90 -7.84 -2.84
CA CYS A 217 -0.84 -9.03 -3.68
C CYS A 217 -1.47 -8.74 -5.03
N LYS A 218 -0.63 -8.60 -6.03
CA LYS A 218 -1.01 -8.31 -7.40
C LYS A 218 -0.29 -9.25 -8.37
N ASP A 219 -0.77 -9.30 -9.60
CA ASP A 219 -0.12 -10.00 -10.72
C ASP A 219 -0.17 -9.12 -11.96
N ILE A 220 0.70 -9.36 -12.91
CA ILE A 220 0.79 -8.58 -14.15
C ILE A 220 1.05 -9.49 -15.35
N ARG A 221 0.72 -8.95 -16.54
CA ARG A 221 0.95 -9.62 -17.81
C ARG A 221 1.43 -8.65 -18.87
N VAL A 222 2.33 -9.10 -19.74
CA VAL A 222 2.69 -8.37 -20.95
C VAL A 222 1.58 -8.54 -21.98
N LYS A 223 0.99 -7.43 -22.43
CA LYS A 223 -0.09 -7.46 -23.43
C LYS A 223 0.46 -7.40 -24.85
N SER A 224 -0.22 -8.11 -25.76
CA SER A 224 0.09 -8.04 -27.20
C SER A 224 -0.24 -6.66 -27.75
N GLY A 225 0.64 -6.08 -28.56
CA GLY A 225 0.43 -4.78 -29.20
C GLY A 225 1.69 -4.26 -29.85
N LEU A 226 1.57 -3.13 -30.58
CA LEU A 226 2.72 -2.45 -31.18
C LEU A 226 3.55 -1.67 -30.16
N VAL A 227 2.95 -1.30 -29.03
CA VAL A 227 3.61 -0.61 -27.93
C VAL A 227 3.58 -1.52 -26.71
N LEU A 228 4.66 -1.54 -25.94
CA LEU A 228 4.73 -2.33 -24.71
C LEU A 228 3.69 -1.83 -23.70
N HIS A 229 2.83 -2.73 -23.27
CA HIS A 229 1.94 -2.57 -22.13
C HIS A 229 2.14 -3.72 -21.15
N ILE A 230 2.28 -3.39 -19.89
CA ILE A 230 2.30 -4.32 -18.77
C ILE A 230 1.09 -3.98 -17.94
N ASP A 231 0.08 -4.85 -17.96
CA ASP A 231 -1.20 -4.59 -17.32
C ASP A 231 -1.37 -5.47 -16.08
N GLU A 232 -2.10 -4.96 -15.09
CA GLU A 232 -2.51 -5.75 -13.93
C GLU A 232 -3.43 -6.90 -14.36
N GLU A 233 -3.28 -8.03 -13.67
CA GLU A 233 -4.09 -9.23 -13.86
C GLU A 233 -4.54 -9.77 -12.49
N VAL A 234 -5.51 -10.65 -12.47
CA VAL A 234 -5.90 -11.33 -11.22
C VAL A 234 -4.71 -12.14 -10.71
N PRO A 235 -4.36 -12.05 -9.41
CA PRO A 235 -3.31 -12.86 -8.83
C PRO A 235 -3.45 -14.36 -9.19
N GLY A 236 -2.38 -14.92 -9.77
CA GLY A 236 -2.33 -16.29 -10.29
C GLY A 236 -2.86 -16.50 -11.70
N GLU A 237 -3.28 -15.44 -12.40
CA GLU A 237 -3.65 -15.46 -13.82
C GLU A 237 -2.68 -14.65 -14.69
N GLY A 238 -1.72 -13.96 -14.08
CA GLY A 238 -0.65 -13.22 -14.77
C GLY A 238 0.56 -14.07 -15.12
N GLU A 239 1.72 -13.44 -15.18
CA GLU A 239 2.98 -14.06 -15.61
C GLU A 239 4.07 -14.02 -14.53
N LEU A 240 3.75 -13.52 -13.32
CA LEU A 240 4.72 -13.48 -12.24
C LEU A 240 4.88 -14.83 -11.54
N ASP A 241 6.08 -15.07 -11.02
CA ASP A 241 6.35 -16.18 -10.09
C ASP A 241 5.71 -15.87 -8.72
N MET A 242 4.40 -16.12 -8.63
CA MET A 242 3.63 -15.87 -7.42
C MET A 242 4.09 -16.69 -6.23
N VAL A 243 4.66 -17.88 -6.45
CA VAL A 243 5.23 -18.70 -5.37
C VAL A 243 6.40 -17.96 -4.72
N THR A 244 7.32 -17.42 -5.52
CA THR A 244 8.43 -16.60 -5.00
C THR A 244 7.91 -15.39 -4.24
N ALA A 245 6.95 -14.64 -4.77
CA ALA A 245 6.43 -13.45 -4.10
C ALA A 245 5.82 -13.78 -2.73
N LEU A 246 4.96 -14.80 -2.67
CA LEU A 246 4.25 -15.20 -1.45
C LEU A 246 5.19 -15.84 -0.42
N GLN A 247 6.15 -16.68 -0.87
CA GLN A 247 7.15 -17.29 0.02
C GLN A 247 8.06 -16.23 0.64
N ARG A 248 8.59 -15.29 -0.19
CA ARG A 248 9.46 -14.21 0.30
C ARG A 248 8.73 -13.34 1.33
N TRP A 249 7.44 -13.05 1.09
CA TRP A 249 6.63 -12.32 2.08
C TRP A 249 6.43 -13.11 3.36
N HIS A 250 6.05 -14.38 3.25
CA HIS A 250 5.87 -15.25 4.43
C HIS A 250 7.13 -15.37 5.28
N ASP A 251 8.29 -15.49 4.63
CA ASP A 251 9.58 -15.62 5.33
C ASP A 251 9.96 -14.32 6.07
N LEU A 252 9.61 -13.15 5.53
CA LEU A 252 9.88 -11.85 6.15
C LEU A 252 8.88 -11.51 7.25
N GLU A 253 7.60 -11.73 6.98
CA GLU A 253 6.47 -11.32 7.82
C GLU A 253 5.47 -12.48 8.02
N PRO A 254 5.83 -13.51 8.81
CA PRO A 254 4.98 -14.69 8.99
C PRO A 254 3.58 -14.40 9.52
N SER A 255 3.38 -13.27 10.19
CA SER A 255 2.09 -12.77 10.67
C SER A 255 1.61 -11.53 9.95
N GLY A 256 2.35 -11.08 8.94
CA GLY A 256 2.04 -9.88 8.16
C GLY A 256 0.90 -10.10 7.17
N TYR A 257 0.27 -9.00 6.80
CA TYR A 257 -0.81 -9.00 5.79
C TYR A 257 -0.27 -8.83 4.38
N MET A 258 -0.80 -9.66 3.46
CA MET A 258 -0.73 -9.47 2.02
C MET A 258 -2.15 -9.16 1.52
N LEU A 259 -2.38 -7.97 0.96
CA LEU A 259 -3.69 -7.46 0.60
C LEU A 259 -3.95 -7.61 -0.90
N LEU A 260 -5.02 -8.28 -1.29
CA LEU A 260 -5.53 -8.27 -2.66
C LEU A 260 -6.06 -6.88 -2.97
N GLU A 261 -5.71 -6.32 -4.13
CA GLU A 261 -6.04 -4.94 -4.49
C GLU A 261 -6.31 -4.78 -5.99
N HIS A 262 -6.91 -3.64 -6.37
CA HIS A 262 -7.17 -3.20 -7.74
C HIS A 262 -8.05 -4.15 -8.59
N LEU A 263 -8.93 -4.89 -7.95
CA LEU A 263 -9.86 -5.78 -8.62
C LEU A 263 -11.29 -5.23 -8.59
N SER A 264 -12.12 -5.62 -9.55
CA SER A 264 -13.57 -5.42 -9.39
C SER A 264 -14.10 -6.37 -8.31
N SER A 265 -15.22 -6.00 -7.69
CA SER A 265 -15.80 -6.77 -6.57
C SER A 265 -16.06 -8.23 -6.94
N GLU A 266 -16.38 -8.51 -8.20
CA GLU A 266 -16.66 -9.86 -8.72
C GLU A 266 -15.39 -10.71 -8.88
N ARG A 267 -14.20 -10.08 -8.98
CA ARG A 267 -12.92 -10.76 -9.20
C ARG A 267 -12.16 -11.09 -7.91
N TYR A 268 -12.48 -10.44 -6.79
CA TYR A 268 -11.83 -10.75 -5.50
C TYR A 268 -11.98 -12.20 -5.05
N PRO A 269 -13.15 -12.87 -5.17
CA PRO A 269 -13.28 -14.28 -4.80
C PRO A 269 -12.36 -15.21 -5.61
N GLN A 270 -12.17 -14.93 -6.90
CA GLN A 270 -11.25 -15.68 -7.76
C GLN A 270 -9.79 -15.46 -7.33
N ALA A 271 -9.40 -14.21 -7.07
CA ALA A 271 -8.06 -13.87 -6.60
C ALA A 271 -7.74 -14.54 -5.26
N ALA A 272 -8.68 -14.50 -4.31
CA ALA A 272 -8.53 -15.15 -3.01
C ALA A 272 -8.32 -16.65 -3.15
N ALA A 273 -9.16 -17.32 -3.95
CA ALA A 273 -9.05 -18.76 -4.21
C ALA A 273 -7.72 -19.13 -4.90
N ASN A 274 -7.28 -18.32 -5.87
CA ASN A 274 -6.00 -18.54 -6.55
C ASN A 274 -4.83 -18.46 -5.58
N VAL A 275 -4.75 -17.38 -4.77
CA VAL A 275 -3.65 -17.17 -3.82
C VAL A 275 -3.65 -18.26 -2.74
N GLN A 276 -4.81 -18.61 -2.18
CA GLN A 276 -4.93 -19.70 -1.21
C GLN A 276 -4.46 -21.05 -1.79
N ARG A 277 -4.83 -21.36 -3.03
CA ARG A 277 -4.37 -22.57 -3.72
C ARG A 277 -2.85 -22.54 -3.95
N ILE A 278 -2.29 -21.43 -4.43
CA ILE A 278 -0.83 -21.29 -4.63
C ILE A 278 -0.08 -21.50 -3.31
N CYS A 279 -0.55 -20.90 -2.21
CA CYS A 279 0.04 -21.10 -0.89
C CYS A 279 -0.05 -22.55 -0.44
N ALA A 280 -1.20 -23.20 -0.59
CA ALA A 280 -1.39 -24.60 -0.21
C ALA A 280 -0.47 -25.56 -1.01
N ASP A 281 -0.37 -25.35 -2.34
CA ASP A 281 0.49 -26.15 -3.22
C ASP A 281 1.99 -25.95 -2.91
N ALA A 282 2.39 -24.75 -2.46
CA ALA A 282 3.76 -24.42 -2.07
C ALA A 282 4.09 -24.72 -0.59
N GLY A 283 3.10 -25.12 0.23
CA GLY A 283 3.29 -25.34 1.66
C GLY A 283 3.46 -24.05 2.49
N ILE A 284 2.96 -22.92 1.97
CA ILE A 284 2.99 -21.62 2.65
C ILE A 284 1.78 -21.51 3.58
N GLU A 285 2.03 -21.30 4.88
CA GLU A 285 0.98 -21.25 5.89
C GLU A 285 0.23 -19.91 5.86
N ILE A 286 -1.11 -19.97 5.81
CA ILE A 286 -2.02 -18.82 5.95
C ILE A 286 -2.75 -18.95 7.29
N HIS A 287 -2.79 -17.87 8.09
CA HIS A 287 -3.42 -17.82 9.42
C HIS A 287 -4.71 -17.01 9.42
#